data_5ab016c429b02948e45365a57bb267b3
#
_entry.id   5ab016c429b02948e45365a57bb267b3
#
_cell.length_a   1.000
_cell.length_b   1.000
_cell.length_c   1.000
_cell.angle_alpha   90.00
_cell.angle_beta   90.00
_cell.angle_gamma   90.00
#
_symmetry.space_group_name_H-M   'P 1'
#
loop_
_entity.id
_entity.type
_entity.pdbx_description
1 polymer ?
#
loop_
_entity_poly.entity_id
_entity_poly.type
_entity_poly.pdbx_seq_one_letter_code
_entity_poly.pdbx_strand_id
1 'polypeptide(L)'
;ERDITETIDTEVLVVGCRTAGLPAVISAAENGAKVLGIDRTPTVLAPREDIGAIDSKLQLASFDEYPQFKIDKMEAMEDIVRYANGFINYDLVKVWANESGALIDWLTEIVERDGRLVMQFEGSVGTEGQGARDKAWATGHSPNKTDKGKEDKNFNFGVSLKEYAEEKGAEFRWSTELIKLEQDESGRVVG
;
A
#
# COMPACT_ATOMS: atom_id res chain seq x y z
N GLU A 1 6.62 11.77 34.79
CA GLU A 1 7.45 12.12 33.62
C GLU A 1 8.28 10.88 33.27
N ARG A 2 8.33 10.50 31.97
CA ARG A 2 9.24 9.43 31.52
C ARG A 2 10.56 10.11 31.16
N ASP A 3 11.67 9.53 31.56
CA ASP A 3 12.99 10.04 31.17
C ASP A 3 13.17 9.86 29.66
N ILE A 4 13.55 10.92 28.95
CA ILE A 4 13.94 10.84 27.55
C ILE A 4 15.36 10.27 27.50
N THR A 5 15.49 9.10 26.88
CA THR A 5 16.77 8.41 26.77
C THR A 5 17.44 8.59 25.41
N GLU A 6 16.69 8.95 24.37
CA GLU A 6 17.17 9.15 23.00
C GLU A 6 16.34 10.25 22.32
N THR A 7 16.99 11.06 21.49
CA THR A 7 16.31 12.00 20.57
C THR A 7 16.80 11.72 19.15
N ILE A 8 15.87 11.60 18.22
CA ILE A 8 16.15 11.34 16.80
C ILE A 8 15.57 12.47 15.97
N ASP A 9 16.43 13.15 15.20
CA ASP A 9 15.99 14.16 14.25
C ASP A 9 15.60 13.49 12.91
N THR A 10 14.43 13.81 12.40
CA THR A 10 13.93 13.33 11.12
C THR A 10 13.08 14.41 10.43
N GLU A 11 13.02 14.39 9.10
CA GLU A 11 12.18 15.33 8.33
C GLU A 11 10.76 14.79 8.19
N VAL A 12 10.63 13.45 8.09
CA VAL A 12 9.34 12.76 7.98
C VAL A 12 9.28 11.63 9.00
N LEU A 13 8.31 11.72 9.90
CA LEU A 13 7.96 10.62 10.81
C LEU A 13 6.70 9.92 10.31
N VAL A 14 6.80 8.63 10.02
CA VAL A 14 5.65 7.79 9.67
C VAL A 14 5.28 6.89 10.83
N VAL A 15 4.03 7.02 11.32
CA VAL A 15 3.50 6.24 12.43
C VAL A 15 2.58 5.14 11.92
N GLY A 16 3.01 3.88 12.10
CA GLY A 16 2.33 2.69 11.59
C GLY A 16 2.86 2.29 10.21
N CYS A 17 3.80 1.34 10.19
CA CYS A 17 4.51 0.89 8.98
C CYS A 17 3.86 -0.36 8.38
N ARG A 18 2.62 -0.21 7.88
CA ARG A 18 1.85 -1.29 7.24
C ARG A 18 1.39 -0.88 5.83
N THR A 19 0.18 -1.27 5.42
CA THR A 19 -0.40 -1.09 4.08
C THR A 19 -0.28 0.34 3.54
N ALA A 20 -0.52 1.35 4.36
CA ALA A 20 -0.39 2.75 3.97
C ALA A 20 0.97 3.36 4.36
N GLY A 21 1.50 2.96 5.53
CA GLY A 21 2.72 3.56 6.07
C GLY A 21 3.98 3.14 5.32
N LEU A 22 4.13 1.87 4.92
CA LEU A 22 5.31 1.45 4.15
C LEU A 22 5.43 2.20 2.81
N PRO A 23 4.38 2.30 1.97
CA PRO A 23 4.44 3.14 0.77
C PRO A 23 4.76 4.61 1.07
N ALA A 24 4.25 5.17 2.18
CA ALA A 24 4.56 6.55 2.57
C ALA A 24 6.04 6.73 2.95
N VAL A 25 6.61 5.79 3.71
CA VAL A 25 8.06 5.76 4.03
C VAL A 25 8.88 5.69 2.75
N ILE A 26 8.54 4.76 1.84
CA ILE A 26 9.26 4.58 0.58
C ILE A 26 9.20 5.85 -0.26
N SER A 27 8.01 6.39 -0.48
CA SER A 27 7.84 7.59 -1.31
C SER A 27 8.61 8.79 -0.74
N ALA A 28 8.60 9.00 0.58
CA ALA A 28 9.37 10.06 1.20
C ALA A 28 10.89 9.86 1.03
N ALA A 29 11.38 8.63 1.23
CA ALA A 29 12.80 8.30 1.07
C ALA A 29 13.26 8.41 -0.40
N GLU A 30 12.46 7.98 -1.38
CA GLU A 30 12.74 8.17 -2.81
C GLU A 30 12.86 9.64 -3.20
N ASN A 31 12.15 10.53 -2.51
CA ASN A 31 12.25 11.99 -2.70
C ASN A 31 13.37 12.64 -1.86
N GLY A 32 14.23 11.84 -1.24
CA GLY A 32 15.44 12.31 -0.55
C GLY A 32 15.21 12.82 0.87
N ALA A 33 14.04 12.63 1.45
CA ALA A 33 13.78 13.03 2.83
C ALA A 33 14.48 12.06 3.81
N LYS A 34 14.94 12.58 4.95
CA LYS A 34 15.33 11.76 6.10
C LYS A 34 14.07 11.22 6.79
N VAL A 35 13.84 9.92 6.68
CA VAL A 35 12.57 9.30 7.10
C VAL A 35 12.79 8.33 8.25
N LEU A 36 11.94 8.43 9.26
CA LEU A 36 11.80 7.46 10.34
C LEU A 36 10.42 6.84 10.33
N GLY A 37 10.34 5.53 10.16
CA GLY A 37 9.12 4.75 10.37
C GLY A 37 9.08 4.17 11.78
N ILE A 38 7.99 4.34 12.51
CA ILE A 38 7.77 3.69 13.80
C ILE A 38 6.54 2.79 13.77
N ASP A 39 6.62 1.63 14.41
CA ASP A 39 5.47 0.74 14.57
C ASP A 39 5.56 0.03 15.93
N ARG A 40 4.40 -0.18 16.55
CA ARG A 40 4.29 -0.88 17.85
C ARG A 40 4.54 -2.39 17.76
N THR A 41 4.52 -2.96 16.57
CA THR A 41 4.83 -4.38 16.35
C THR A 41 6.33 -4.65 16.45
N PRO A 42 6.75 -5.87 16.83
CA PRO A 42 8.17 -6.18 16.99
C PRO A 42 8.93 -6.29 15.65
N THR A 43 8.21 -6.36 14.54
CA THR A 43 8.77 -6.46 13.19
C THR A 43 7.76 -6.00 12.16
N VAL A 44 8.22 -5.84 10.92
CA VAL A 44 7.31 -5.59 9.79
C VAL A 44 6.33 -6.74 9.64
N LEU A 45 5.07 -6.40 9.48
CA LEU A 45 4.02 -7.36 9.13
C LEU A 45 3.68 -7.20 7.64
N ALA A 46 3.35 -8.33 7.00
CA ALA A 46 2.86 -8.27 5.62
C ALA A 46 1.62 -7.36 5.55
N PRO A 47 1.62 -6.36 4.67
CA PRO A 47 0.40 -5.67 4.31
C PRO A 47 -0.60 -6.66 3.68
N ARG A 48 -1.83 -6.23 3.45
CA ARG A 48 -2.74 -7.01 2.62
C ARG A 48 -2.14 -7.19 1.23
N GLU A 49 -2.18 -8.43 0.75
CA GLU A 49 -1.62 -8.81 -0.54
C GLU A 49 -2.64 -8.62 -1.68
N ASP A 50 -3.95 -8.66 -1.39
CA ASP A 50 -4.99 -8.34 -2.37
C ASP A 50 -5.17 -6.83 -2.49
N ILE A 51 -4.65 -6.26 -3.56
CA ILE A 51 -4.67 -4.82 -3.81
C ILE A 51 -5.60 -4.53 -4.98
N GLY A 52 -6.70 -3.82 -4.71
CA GLY A 52 -7.65 -3.40 -5.75
C GLY A 52 -7.16 -2.18 -6.50
N ALA A 53 -7.01 -2.28 -7.83
CA ALA A 53 -6.61 -1.16 -8.68
C ALA A 53 -7.27 -1.21 -10.06
N ILE A 54 -7.36 -0.07 -10.70
CA ILE A 54 -7.90 0.11 -12.05
C ILE A 54 -6.84 0.71 -12.96
N ASP A 55 -6.74 0.20 -14.18
CA ASP A 55 -5.84 0.68 -15.24
C ASP A 55 -4.34 0.50 -14.94
N SER A 56 -3.94 -0.51 -14.17
CA SER A 56 -2.54 -0.93 -14.13
C SER A 56 -2.09 -1.48 -15.49
N LYS A 57 -0.79 -1.43 -15.78
CA LYS A 57 -0.22 -2.03 -17.00
C LYS A 57 -0.56 -3.53 -17.11
N LEU A 58 -0.56 -4.24 -15.98
CA LEU A 58 -0.93 -5.67 -15.94
C LEU A 58 -2.39 -5.90 -16.33
N GLN A 59 -3.31 -5.09 -15.80
CA GLN A 59 -4.72 -5.16 -16.15
C GLN A 59 -4.94 -4.78 -17.62
N LEU A 60 -4.36 -3.67 -18.08
CA LEU A 60 -4.50 -3.21 -19.46
C LEU A 60 -3.98 -4.25 -20.47
N ALA A 61 -2.88 -4.93 -20.17
CA ALA A 61 -2.32 -5.99 -21.00
C ALA A 61 -3.24 -7.22 -21.15
N SER A 62 -4.19 -7.40 -20.23
CA SER A 62 -5.14 -8.53 -20.28
C SER A 62 -6.35 -8.28 -21.19
N PHE A 63 -6.60 -7.04 -21.65
CA PHE A 63 -7.86 -6.67 -22.32
C PHE A 63 -8.06 -7.29 -23.70
N ASP A 64 -6.99 -7.64 -24.39
CA ASP A 64 -7.09 -8.29 -25.70
C ASP A 64 -7.64 -9.71 -25.58
N GLU A 65 -7.22 -10.42 -24.53
CA GLU A 65 -7.68 -11.79 -24.23
C GLU A 65 -8.99 -11.79 -23.44
N TYR A 66 -9.14 -10.84 -22.51
CA TYR A 66 -10.25 -10.76 -21.56
C TYR A 66 -10.92 -9.37 -21.59
N PRO A 67 -11.65 -9.02 -22.64
CA PRO A 67 -12.28 -7.69 -22.74
C PRO A 67 -13.30 -7.39 -21.63
N GLN A 68 -13.81 -8.42 -20.95
CA GLN A 68 -14.70 -8.29 -19.78
C GLN A 68 -14.00 -7.71 -18.54
N PHE A 69 -12.66 -7.63 -18.51
CA PHE A 69 -11.89 -7.02 -17.43
C PHE A 69 -11.80 -5.49 -17.53
N LYS A 70 -12.31 -4.90 -18.62
CA LYS A 70 -12.45 -3.45 -18.73
C LYS A 70 -13.43 -2.94 -17.69
N ILE A 71 -13.02 -1.90 -16.98
CA ILE A 71 -13.80 -1.30 -15.90
C ILE A 71 -14.26 0.08 -16.32
N ASP A 72 -15.57 0.32 -16.26
CA ASP A 72 -16.07 1.69 -16.24
C ASP A 72 -15.87 2.27 -14.84
N LYS A 73 -14.99 3.27 -14.75
CA LYS A 73 -14.63 3.88 -13.45
C LYS A 73 -15.82 4.54 -12.76
N MET A 74 -16.74 5.13 -13.53
CA MET A 74 -17.94 5.76 -12.96
C MET A 74 -18.85 4.71 -12.34
N GLU A 75 -19.11 3.62 -13.07
CA GLU A 75 -19.93 2.51 -12.59
C GLU A 75 -19.29 1.87 -11.33
N ALA A 76 -17.96 1.65 -11.33
CA ALA A 76 -17.26 1.10 -10.18
C ALA A 76 -17.31 2.02 -8.95
N MET A 77 -17.15 3.33 -9.15
CA MET A 77 -17.28 4.31 -8.07
C MET A 77 -18.71 4.36 -7.50
N GLU A 78 -19.73 4.31 -8.37
CA GLU A 78 -21.13 4.27 -7.93
C GLU A 78 -21.45 3.01 -7.14
N ASP A 79 -20.85 1.86 -7.50
CA ASP A 79 -21.00 0.62 -6.75
C ASP A 79 -20.42 0.73 -5.34
N ILE A 80 -19.23 1.35 -5.20
CA ILE A 80 -18.61 1.59 -3.89
C ILE A 80 -19.51 2.50 -3.04
N VAL A 81 -20.05 3.58 -3.62
CA VAL A 81 -20.96 4.49 -2.91
C VAL A 81 -22.23 3.77 -2.46
N ARG A 82 -22.77 2.92 -3.32
CA ARG A 82 -23.97 2.12 -3.04
C ARG A 82 -23.71 1.09 -1.93
N TYR A 83 -22.57 0.40 -1.99
CA TYR A 83 -22.13 -0.54 -0.96
C TYR A 83 -21.99 0.15 0.41
N ALA A 84 -21.46 1.36 0.45
CA ALA A 84 -21.33 2.17 1.65
C ALA A 84 -22.63 2.88 2.09
N ASN A 85 -23.75 2.62 1.44
CA ASN A 85 -25.04 3.31 1.66
C ASN A 85 -24.93 4.84 1.63
N GLY A 86 -24.05 5.39 0.80
CA GLY A 86 -23.77 6.82 0.69
C GLY A 86 -22.89 7.42 1.78
N PHE A 87 -22.52 6.67 2.81
CA PHE A 87 -21.62 7.15 3.89
C PHE A 87 -20.15 6.97 3.49
N ILE A 88 -19.71 7.78 2.55
CA ILE A 88 -18.35 7.68 2.02
C ILE A 88 -17.80 9.06 1.62
N ASN A 89 -16.49 9.23 1.73
CA ASN A 89 -15.82 10.37 1.11
C ASN A 89 -15.58 10.06 -0.37
N TYR A 90 -16.41 10.66 -1.23
CA TYR A 90 -16.37 10.42 -2.67
C TYR A 90 -15.05 10.89 -3.32
N ASP A 91 -14.39 11.91 -2.78
CA ASP A 91 -13.10 12.36 -3.30
C ASP A 91 -12.00 11.32 -3.10
N LEU A 92 -12.03 10.56 -2.00
CA LEU A 92 -11.12 9.42 -1.82
C LEU A 92 -11.40 8.28 -2.81
N VAL A 93 -12.68 8.03 -3.14
CA VAL A 93 -13.03 7.03 -4.17
C VAL A 93 -12.51 7.45 -5.53
N LYS A 94 -12.60 8.74 -5.87
CA LYS A 94 -12.02 9.26 -7.12
C LYS A 94 -10.49 9.11 -7.17
N VAL A 95 -9.79 9.40 -6.07
CA VAL A 95 -8.34 9.18 -5.98
C VAL A 95 -8.02 7.71 -6.24
N TRP A 96 -8.71 6.79 -5.57
CA TRP A 96 -8.51 5.37 -5.83
C TRP A 96 -8.76 5.01 -7.30
N ALA A 97 -9.88 5.40 -7.89
CA ALA A 97 -10.22 5.06 -9.27
C ALA A 97 -9.23 5.61 -10.31
N ASN A 98 -8.60 6.74 -10.03
CA ASN A 98 -7.72 7.40 -10.99
C ASN A 98 -6.23 7.08 -10.78
N GLU A 99 -5.79 6.84 -9.53
CA GLU A 99 -4.38 6.74 -9.20
C GLU A 99 -3.93 5.30 -8.87
N SER A 100 -4.88 4.38 -8.63
CA SER A 100 -4.52 3.04 -8.17
C SER A 100 -3.73 2.22 -9.20
N GLY A 101 -3.97 2.41 -10.50
CA GLY A 101 -3.20 1.75 -11.55
C GLY A 101 -1.73 2.16 -11.52
N ALA A 102 -1.46 3.46 -11.43
CA ALA A 102 -0.09 3.98 -11.32
C ALA A 102 0.59 3.51 -10.02
N LEU A 103 -0.16 3.38 -8.91
CA LEU A 103 0.35 2.81 -7.67
C LEU A 103 0.79 1.36 -7.85
N ILE A 104 0.00 0.54 -8.54
CA ILE A 104 0.37 -0.86 -8.82
C ILE A 104 1.60 -0.94 -9.71
N ASP A 105 1.69 -0.10 -10.74
CA ASP A 105 2.86 -0.06 -11.62
C ASP A 105 4.14 0.27 -10.83
N TRP A 106 4.09 1.27 -9.95
CA TRP A 106 5.20 1.63 -9.05
C TRP A 106 5.54 0.49 -8.07
N LEU A 107 4.54 -0.13 -7.43
CA LEU A 107 4.76 -1.28 -6.55
C LEU A 107 5.37 -2.48 -7.29
N THR A 108 4.98 -2.72 -8.53
CA THR A 108 5.52 -3.79 -9.36
C THR A 108 7.03 -3.63 -9.55
N GLU A 109 7.50 -2.43 -9.88
CA GLU A 109 8.93 -2.14 -10.02
C GLU A 109 9.70 -2.42 -8.71
N ILE A 110 9.10 -2.08 -7.56
CA ILE A 110 9.72 -2.31 -6.26
C ILE A 110 9.79 -3.81 -5.92
N VAL A 111 8.68 -4.52 -6.05
CA VAL A 111 8.62 -5.91 -5.57
C VAL A 111 9.34 -6.89 -6.47
N GLU A 112 9.41 -6.61 -7.77
CA GLU A 112 10.08 -7.48 -8.74
C GLU A 112 11.58 -7.25 -8.87
N ARG A 113 12.13 -6.17 -8.25
CA ARG A 113 13.52 -5.71 -8.40
C ARG A 113 14.59 -6.80 -8.20
N ASP A 114 14.32 -7.76 -7.34
CA ASP A 114 15.27 -8.80 -6.98
C ASP A 114 14.82 -10.23 -7.37
N GLY A 115 13.65 -10.34 -8.00
CA GLY A 115 13.08 -11.58 -8.50
C GLY A 115 12.54 -12.53 -7.42
N ARG A 116 12.36 -12.08 -6.17
CA ARG A 116 11.76 -12.88 -5.10
C ARG A 116 10.22 -12.80 -5.10
N LEU A 117 9.65 -11.72 -5.63
CA LEU A 117 8.21 -11.56 -5.85
C LEU A 117 7.93 -11.29 -7.32
N VAL A 118 6.69 -11.56 -7.72
CA VAL A 118 6.11 -11.17 -9.00
C VAL A 118 4.72 -10.60 -8.73
N MET A 119 4.41 -9.45 -9.30
CA MET A 119 3.06 -8.88 -9.23
C MET A 119 2.18 -9.60 -10.25
N GLN A 120 1.06 -10.12 -9.82
CA GLN A 120 0.09 -10.78 -10.68
C GLN A 120 -1.24 -10.02 -10.66
N PHE A 121 -1.83 -9.88 -11.84
CA PHE A 121 -3.20 -9.42 -11.97
C PHE A 121 -4.14 -10.62 -11.82
N GLU A 122 -5.06 -10.52 -10.88
CA GLU A 122 -6.08 -11.51 -10.62
C GLU A 122 -7.41 -11.00 -11.19
N GLY A 123 -7.61 -11.26 -12.48
CA GLY A 123 -8.84 -10.92 -13.16
C GLY A 123 -9.96 -11.86 -12.77
N SER A 124 -10.77 -11.48 -11.80
CA SER A 124 -12.02 -12.16 -11.55
C SER A 124 -13.19 -11.21 -11.78
N VAL A 125 -14.10 -11.62 -12.64
CA VAL A 125 -15.38 -10.98 -12.80
C VAL A 125 -16.44 -12.00 -12.47
N GLY A 126 -17.41 -11.62 -11.68
CA GLY A 126 -18.52 -12.52 -11.38
C GLY A 126 -19.45 -11.95 -10.34
N THR A 127 -20.65 -12.43 -10.37
CA THR A 127 -21.69 -12.12 -9.37
C THR A 127 -21.99 -13.33 -8.50
N GLU A 128 -21.37 -14.47 -8.80
CA GLU A 128 -21.64 -15.72 -8.06
C GLU A 128 -20.98 -15.68 -6.69
N GLY A 129 -21.80 -15.77 -5.65
CA GLY A 129 -21.37 -15.83 -4.25
C GLY A 129 -21.19 -14.48 -3.55
N GLN A 130 -21.25 -13.38 -4.27
CA GLN A 130 -21.39 -12.05 -3.69
C GLN A 130 -22.88 -11.73 -3.58
N GLY A 131 -23.34 -11.10 -2.52
CA GLY A 131 -24.77 -10.76 -2.38
C GLY A 131 -25.31 -10.02 -3.61
N ALA A 132 -26.58 -10.20 -3.95
CA ALA A 132 -27.22 -9.78 -5.19
C ALA A 132 -27.17 -8.27 -5.53
N ARG A 133 -26.33 -7.48 -4.87
CA ARG A 133 -26.24 -6.03 -5.02
C ARG A 133 -24.92 -5.54 -5.61
N ASP A 134 -23.86 -6.37 -5.57
CA ASP A 134 -22.51 -5.89 -5.85
C ASP A 134 -21.92 -6.67 -7.02
N LYS A 135 -21.38 -5.94 -7.98
CA LYS A 135 -20.62 -6.48 -9.10
C LYS A 135 -19.20 -6.76 -8.63
N ALA A 136 -18.66 -7.94 -8.95
CA ALA A 136 -17.23 -8.19 -8.80
C ALA A 136 -16.48 -7.52 -9.95
N TRP A 137 -15.60 -6.60 -9.60
CA TRP A 137 -14.75 -5.90 -10.54
C TRP A 137 -13.37 -6.57 -10.63
N ALA A 138 -12.83 -6.67 -11.83
CA ALA A 138 -11.50 -7.23 -12.08
C ALA A 138 -10.39 -6.27 -11.63
N THR A 139 -10.26 -6.03 -10.34
CA THR A 139 -9.32 -5.07 -9.76
C THR A 139 -8.16 -5.72 -9.00
N GLY A 140 -8.19 -7.04 -8.77
CA GLY A 140 -7.26 -7.72 -7.88
C GLY A 140 -5.83 -7.76 -8.42
N HIS A 141 -4.87 -7.43 -7.55
CA HIS A 141 -3.43 -7.57 -7.80
C HIS A 141 -2.77 -8.17 -6.57
N SER A 142 -1.89 -9.14 -6.77
CA SER A 142 -1.20 -9.84 -5.69
C SER A 142 0.30 -9.97 -5.94
N PRO A 143 1.16 -9.58 -4.98
CA PRO A 143 2.59 -9.86 -5.02
C PRO A 143 2.86 -11.29 -4.55
N ASN A 144 3.07 -12.20 -5.49
CA ASN A 144 3.27 -13.62 -5.20
C ASN A 144 4.75 -13.99 -5.13
N LYS A 145 5.09 -14.92 -4.23
CA LYS A 145 6.46 -15.45 -4.12
C LYS A 145 6.83 -16.27 -5.35
N THR A 146 7.95 -15.95 -5.95
CA THR A 146 8.65 -16.83 -6.92
C THR A 146 9.31 -18.00 -6.19
N ASP A 147 9.89 -18.95 -6.92
CA ASP A 147 10.64 -20.04 -6.29
C ASP A 147 11.82 -19.51 -5.47
N LYS A 148 12.52 -18.47 -5.94
CA LYS A 148 13.56 -17.77 -5.18
C LYS A 148 13.01 -17.15 -3.88
N GLY A 149 11.83 -16.55 -3.91
CA GLY A 149 11.20 -15.97 -2.72
C GLY A 149 10.74 -17.00 -1.69
N LYS A 150 10.48 -18.26 -2.15
CA LYS A 150 10.10 -19.37 -1.26
C LYS A 150 11.27 -19.97 -0.48
N GLU A 151 12.51 -19.71 -0.90
CA GLU A 151 13.72 -20.17 -0.19
C GLU A 151 13.83 -19.58 1.22
N ASP A 152 13.37 -18.31 1.40
CA ASP A 152 13.24 -17.70 2.72
C ASP A 152 11.78 -17.74 3.20
N LYS A 153 11.56 -18.55 4.25
CA LYS A 153 10.22 -18.69 4.86
C LYS A 153 9.71 -17.40 5.51
N ASN A 154 10.61 -16.54 5.97
CA ASN A 154 10.28 -15.29 6.64
C ASN A 154 10.08 -14.14 5.64
N PHE A 155 10.52 -14.31 4.40
CA PHE A 155 10.33 -13.31 3.37
C PHE A 155 8.85 -13.18 2.99
N ASN A 156 8.37 -11.97 2.84
CA ASN A 156 7.00 -11.64 2.42
C ASN A 156 6.97 -10.24 1.81
N PHE A 157 5.81 -9.82 1.33
CA PHE A 157 5.63 -8.51 0.72
C PHE A 157 6.05 -7.35 1.63
N GLY A 158 5.72 -7.39 2.92
CA GLY A 158 6.12 -6.35 3.87
C GLY A 158 7.64 -6.28 4.05
N VAL A 159 8.32 -7.44 4.10
CA VAL A 159 9.78 -7.50 4.16
C VAL A 159 10.40 -6.90 2.90
N SER A 160 9.86 -7.21 1.72
CA SER A 160 10.34 -6.64 0.45
C SER A 160 10.25 -5.12 0.43
N LEU A 161 9.11 -4.57 0.86
CA LEU A 161 8.91 -3.12 0.93
C LEU A 161 9.84 -2.45 1.95
N LYS A 162 10.00 -3.07 3.14
CA LYS A 162 10.90 -2.57 4.18
C LYS A 162 12.35 -2.53 3.68
N GLU A 163 12.85 -3.61 3.09
CA GLU A 163 14.21 -3.68 2.55
C GLU A 163 14.43 -2.60 1.49
N TYR A 164 13.48 -2.38 0.60
CA TYR A 164 13.57 -1.32 -0.39
C TYR A 164 13.59 0.08 0.25
N ALA A 165 12.77 0.31 1.26
CA ALA A 165 12.80 1.58 2.00
C ALA A 165 14.18 1.82 2.66
N GLU A 166 14.78 0.79 3.25
CA GLU A 166 16.12 0.84 3.86
C GLU A 166 17.20 1.08 2.79
N GLU A 167 17.09 0.48 1.60
CA GLU A 167 17.98 0.76 0.45
C GLU A 167 17.91 2.24 0.03
N LYS A 168 16.75 2.91 0.22
CA LYS A 168 16.55 4.35 -0.02
C LYS A 168 16.93 5.24 1.15
N GLY A 169 17.44 4.67 2.25
CA GLY A 169 17.93 5.39 3.42
C GLY A 169 16.91 5.63 4.51
N ALA A 170 15.74 5.02 4.46
CA ALA A 170 14.77 5.08 5.55
C ALA A 170 15.24 4.28 6.78
N GLU A 171 14.91 4.77 7.96
CA GLU A 171 15.14 4.08 9.22
C GLU A 171 13.82 3.59 9.83
N PHE A 172 13.88 2.51 10.61
CA PHE A 172 12.71 1.98 11.32
C PHE A 172 13.00 1.75 12.79
N ARG A 173 11.98 2.01 13.63
CA ARG A 173 11.96 1.62 15.05
C ARG A 173 10.71 0.78 15.31
N TRP A 174 10.92 -0.49 15.51
CA TRP A 174 9.88 -1.46 15.88
C TRP A 174 9.65 -1.46 17.39
N SER A 175 8.55 -2.06 17.85
CA SER A 175 8.13 -2.04 19.27
C SER A 175 8.06 -0.62 19.85
N THR A 176 7.73 0.35 19.01
CA THR A 176 7.70 1.78 19.32
C THR A 176 6.30 2.34 19.14
N GLU A 177 5.76 2.94 20.19
CA GLU A 177 4.42 3.52 20.19
C GLU A 177 4.49 5.05 20.26
N LEU A 178 3.72 5.72 19.38
CA LEU A 178 3.48 7.15 19.49
C LEU A 178 2.58 7.41 20.71
N ILE A 179 3.06 8.19 21.66
CA ILE A 179 2.29 8.56 22.87
C ILE A 179 1.80 10.01 22.85
N LYS A 180 2.51 10.89 22.13
CA LYS A 180 2.17 12.31 22.06
C LYS A 180 2.84 12.95 20.84
N LEU A 181 2.18 13.93 20.25
CA LEU A 181 2.77 14.87 19.31
C LEU A 181 3.00 16.19 20.04
N GLU A 182 4.20 16.74 19.95
CA GLU A 182 4.50 18.08 20.43
C GLU A 182 4.41 19.08 19.29
N GLN A 183 3.77 20.20 19.54
CA GLN A 183 3.53 21.26 18.56
C GLN A 183 4.07 22.58 19.09
N ASP A 184 4.59 23.40 18.20
CA ASP A 184 4.93 24.79 18.50
C ASP A 184 3.66 25.68 18.52
N GLU A 185 3.86 26.97 18.78
CA GLU A 185 2.76 27.95 18.86
C GLU A 185 2.00 28.12 17.52
N SER A 186 2.58 27.74 16.40
CA SER A 186 1.93 27.74 15.08
C SER A 186 1.12 26.48 14.78
N GLY A 187 1.21 25.45 15.65
CA GLY A 187 0.60 24.15 15.47
C GLY A 187 1.44 23.18 14.62
N ARG A 188 2.68 23.55 14.27
CA ARG A 188 3.61 22.67 13.59
C ARG A 188 4.11 21.59 14.54
N VAL A 189 4.13 20.34 14.08
CA VAL A 189 4.71 19.23 14.83
C VAL A 189 6.24 19.41 14.89
N VAL A 190 6.79 19.37 16.10
CA VAL A 190 8.22 19.57 16.40
C VAL A 190 8.82 18.43 17.22
N GLY A 191 7.98 17.51 17.72
CA GLY A 191 8.42 16.33 18.45
C GLY A 191 7.26 15.41 18.82
#